data_30cdf4203a5b4fc742f5b65eda6688ce
#
_entry.id   30cdf4203a5b4fc742f5b65eda6688ce
#
_cell.length_a   1.000
_cell.length_b   1.000
_cell.length_c   1.000
_cell.angle_alpha   90.00
_cell.angle_beta   90.00
_cell.angle_gamma   90.00
#
_symmetry.space_group_name_H-M   'P 1'
#
loop_
_entity.id
_entity.type
_entity.pdbx_description
1 polymer ?
#
loop_
_entity_poly.entity_id
_entity_poly.type
_entity_poly.pdbx_seq_one_letter_code
_entity_poly.pdbx_strand_id
1 'polypeptide(L)'
;MSPRTRIRLIVGGFALVAAAVVAGVALIGRGDGSPGEKPPVLELSVLLGDDSEAQALRAAERSYDSGRTDDARAQFAALLRDHPESLEAAVGVAVSAWPDGTLERLRELEASHPDSALVHLHLGLALYAEGQQDEAAAEWREAVEVEPDSQSAVRAGDVLHPDMAPGLPSFFTTLEPPPGLTGKSPQEQLDGFEAAARGGGADQWILYGAALQRVGKPISARAAFDRALEIAPDRLDAKVAAAVGRFDKDDPSAAFSRLGPLARDNPDSALVRFHLGVLLLWIRDVQDARAQLEKAAATMPVSLYSREAKSLLSRLEGIGT
;
A
#
# COMPACT_ATOMS: atom_id res chain seq x y z
N MET A 1 -18.77 18.24 -2.05
CA MET A 1 -18.01 17.59 -0.95
C MET A 1 -17.30 18.67 -0.15
N SER A 2 -17.46 18.70 1.17
CA SER A 2 -16.85 19.74 2.01
C SER A 2 -15.33 19.59 2.10
N PRO A 3 -14.56 20.66 2.35
CA PRO A 3 -13.10 20.58 2.50
C PRO A 3 -12.66 19.60 3.59
N ARG A 4 -13.45 19.44 4.65
CA ARG A 4 -13.24 18.47 5.72
C ARG A 4 -13.31 17.00 5.25
N THR A 5 -14.05 16.73 4.17
CA THR A 5 -14.17 15.37 3.59
C THR A 5 -12.93 15.00 2.78
N ARG A 6 -12.23 15.96 2.15
CA ARG A 6 -11.01 15.70 1.35
C ARG A 6 -9.77 15.48 2.21
N ILE A 7 -9.64 16.18 3.34
CA ILE A 7 -8.55 15.92 4.30
C ILE A 7 -8.73 14.55 4.97
N ARG A 8 -9.98 14.17 5.28
CA ARG A 8 -10.28 12.82 5.77
C ARG A 8 -9.94 11.73 4.76
N LEU A 9 -9.82 12.03 3.48
CA LEU A 9 -9.37 11.08 2.45
C LEU A 9 -7.86 10.77 2.56
N ILE A 10 -7.00 11.72 2.92
CA ILE A 10 -5.57 11.47 3.09
C ILE A 10 -5.24 10.88 4.47
N VAL A 11 -5.94 11.27 5.52
CA VAL A 11 -5.76 10.76 6.89
C VAL A 11 -6.83 9.74 7.29
N GLY A 12 -7.99 9.71 6.62
CA GLY A 12 -9.19 8.94 6.99
C GLY A 12 -9.63 7.84 6.02
N GLY A 13 -8.83 7.46 5.03
CA GLY A 13 -9.20 6.48 4.00
C GLY A 13 -9.17 5.01 4.40
N PHE A 14 -9.16 4.69 5.70
CA PHE A 14 -9.18 3.31 6.21
C PHE A 14 -10.41 2.50 5.78
N ALA A 15 -11.52 3.18 5.59
CA ALA A 15 -12.76 2.54 5.14
C ALA A 15 -12.68 1.90 3.74
N LEU A 16 -11.81 2.41 2.87
CA LEU A 16 -11.59 1.88 1.52
C LEU A 16 -10.55 0.76 1.50
N VAL A 17 -9.49 0.84 2.30
CA VAL A 17 -8.44 -0.18 2.36
C VAL A 17 -8.96 -1.48 2.99
N ALA A 18 -9.74 -1.40 4.07
CA ALA A 18 -10.34 -2.60 4.68
C ALA A 18 -11.39 -3.28 3.76
N ALA A 19 -12.07 -2.52 2.89
CA ALA A 19 -12.97 -3.10 1.89
C ALA A 19 -12.19 -3.78 0.74
N ALA A 20 -11.01 -3.27 0.38
CA ALA A 20 -10.11 -3.90 -0.59
C ALA A 20 -9.50 -5.20 -0.04
N VAL A 21 -9.20 -5.28 1.26
CA VAL A 21 -8.72 -6.48 1.96
C VAL A 21 -9.69 -7.66 1.79
N VAL A 22 -10.97 -7.38 1.72
CA VAL A 22 -11.99 -8.43 1.60
C VAL A 22 -12.38 -8.72 0.16
N ALA A 23 -12.30 -7.74 -0.74
CA ALA A 23 -12.66 -7.88 -2.16
C ALA A 23 -11.47 -8.29 -3.07
N GLY A 24 -10.23 -7.94 -2.68
CA GLY A 24 -9.04 -8.11 -3.53
C GLY A 24 -8.56 -9.56 -3.71
N VAL A 25 -9.07 -10.50 -2.91
CA VAL A 25 -8.71 -11.94 -2.99
C VAL A 25 -9.25 -12.62 -4.25
N ALA A 26 -10.26 -12.05 -4.89
CA ALA A 26 -10.91 -12.66 -6.05
C ALA A 26 -10.19 -12.43 -7.39
N LEU A 27 -9.22 -11.52 -7.46
CA LEU A 27 -8.66 -11.05 -8.73
C LEU A 27 -7.29 -11.62 -9.12
N ILE A 28 -6.50 -12.16 -8.18
CA ILE A 28 -5.16 -12.67 -8.49
C ILE A 28 -5.11 -14.20 -8.69
N GLY A 29 -6.10 -14.95 -8.20
CA GLY A 29 -5.99 -16.41 -8.08
C GLY A 29 -6.97 -17.28 -8.88
N ARG A 30 -7.81 -16.72 -9.76
CA ARG A 30 -8.75 -17.50 -10.57
C ARG A 30 -8.78 -17.06 -12.03
N GLY A 31 -7.65 -17.23 -12.68
CA GLY A 31 -7.64 -17.27 -14.14
C GLY A 31 -7.81 -18.72 -14.61
N ASP A 32 -9.02 -19.16 -14.95
CA ASP A 32 -9.26 -20.40 -15.70
C ASP A 32 -8.81 -20.25 -17.17
N GLY A 33 -7.72 -19.51 -17.44
CA GLY A 33 -7.15 -19.32 -18.78
C GLY A 33 -5.84 -20.08 -18.91
N SER A 34 -5.55 -20.60 -20.09
CA SER A 34 -4.24 -21.16 -20.44
C SER A 34 -3.14 -20.08 -20.29
N PRO A 35 -1.89 -20.46 -19.94
CA PRO A 35 -0.77 -19.53 -19.97
C PRO A 35 -0.69 -18.81 -21.33
N GLY A 36 -0.40 -17.50 -21.32
CA GLY A 36 -0.31 -16.67 -22.53
C GLY A 36 -1.63 -16.05 -23.03
N GLU A 37 -2.78 -16.45 -22.49
CA GLU A 37 -4.10 -16.01 -23.00
C GLU A 37 -4.54 -14.63 -22.47
N LYS A 38 -4.09 -14.25 -21.27
CA LYS A 38 -4.45 -12.96 -20.64
C LYS A 38 -3.24 -12.05 -20.50
N PRO A 39 -3.40 -10.76 -20.84
CA PRO A 39 -2.32 -9.79 -20.63
C PRO A 39 -2.00 -9.65 -19.13
N PRO A 40 -0.73 -9.41 -18.78
CA PRO A 40 -0.34 -9.16 -17.40
C PRO A 40 -1.00 -7.89 -16.86
N VAL A 41 -1.14 -7.79 -15.55
CA VAL A 41 -1.63 -6.58 -14.89
C VAL A 41 -0.59 -5.46 -15.08
N LEU A 42 -1.05 -4.22 -15.29
CA LEU A 42 -0.21 -3.03 -15.33
C LEU A 42 -0.52 -2.18 -14.10
N GLU A 43 0.48 -1.91 -13.28
CA GLU A 43 0.36 -1.09 -12.07
C GLU A 43 1.51 -0.08 -11.99
N LEU A 44 1.23 1.16 -12.32
CA LEU A 44 2.23 2.23 -12.34
C LEU A 44 2.27 3.00 -11.02
N SER A 45 3.48 3.38 -10.59
CA SER A 45 3.73 4.04 -9.30
C SER A 45 3.51 5.57 -9.38
N VAL A 46 2.31 6.02 -9.77
CA VAL A 46 2.02 7.44 -10.03
C VAL A 46 1.17 8.12 -8.93
N LEU A 47 1.20 7.61 -7.69
CA LEU A 47 0.34 8.14 -6.61
C LEU A 47 0.66 9.58 -6.20
N LEU A 48 1.91 9.97 -6.22
CA LEU A 48 2.35 11.30 -5.78
C LEU A 48 2.29 12.36 -6.88
N GLY A 49 2.34 11.96 -8.15
CA GLY A 49 2.29 12.89 -9.28
C GLY A 49 0.90 13.47 -9.51
N ASP A 50 0.82 14.78 -9.72
CA ASP A 50 -0.39 15.48 -10.15
C ASP A 50 -0.17 16.39 -11.36
N ASP A 51 1.05 16.37 -11.92
CA ASP A 51 1.43 17.05 -13.15
C ASP A 51 0.80 16.42 -14.41
N SER A 52 1.11 16.98 -15.56
CA SER A 52 0.57 16.53 -16.86
C SER A 52 1.02 15.12 -17.22
N GLU A 53 2.27 14.74 -16.87
CA GLU A 53 2.81 13.42 -17.12
C GLU A 53 2.08 12.36 -16.31
N ALA A 54 1.97 12.56 -15.00
CA ALA A 54 1.25 11.63 -14.12
C ALA A 54 -0.23 11.49 -14.50
N GLN A 55 -0.88 12.57 -14.96
CA GLN A 55 -2.27 12.53 -15.45
C GLN A 55 -2.36 11.70 -16.74
N ALA A 56 -1.40 11.84 -17.65
CA ALA A 56 -1.35 11.11 -18.91
C ALA A 56 -1.01 9.63 -18.69
N LEU A 57 -0.07 9.31 -17.79
CA LEU A 57 0.23 7.93 -17.37
C LEU A 57 -1.03 7.23 -16.83
N ARG A 58 -1.74 7.86 -15.90
CA ARG A 58 -3.02 7.32 -15.38
C ARG A 58 -4.11 7.19 -16.45
N ALA A 59 -4.11 8.05 -17.47
CA ALA A 59 -5.05 7.92 -18.57
C ALA A 59 -4.73 6.71 -19.47
N ALA A 60 -3.45 6.49 -19.75
CA ALA A 60 -2.97 5.34 -20.52
C ALA A 60 -3.21 4.02 -19.76
N GLU A 61 -2.93 3.98 -18.45
CA GLU A 61 -3.22 2.84 -17.58
C GLU A 61 -4.71 2.49 -17.60
N ARG A 62 -5.61 3.47 -17.45
CA ARG A 62 -7.07 3.24 -17.58
C ARG A 62 -7.48 2.72 -18.97
N SER A 63 -6.78 3.11 -20.03
CA SER A 63 -7.03 2.56 -21.36
C SER A 63 -6.66 1.07 -21.41
N TYR A 64 -5.52 0.71 -20.82
CA TYR A 64 -5.06 -0.67 -20.67
C TYR A 64 -6.06 -1.51 -19.86
N ASP A 65 -6.45 -1.06 -18.67
CA ASP A 65 -7.40 -1.74 -17.79
C ASP A 65 -8.76 -1.98 -18.42
N SER A 66 -9.17 -1.10 -19.34
CA SER A 66 -10.42 -1.25 -20.10
C SER A 66 -10.28 -2.14 -21.33
N GLY A 67 -9.13 -2.80 -21.52
CA GLY A 67 -8.87 -3.70 -22.64
C GLY A 67 -8.51 -3.01 -23.97
N ARG A 68 -8.34 -1.67 -23.98
CA ARG A 68 -7.89 -0.91 -25.15
C ARG A 68 -6.37 -0.85 -25.18
N THR A 69 -5.75 -2.03 -25.37
CA THR A 69 -4.29 -2.19 -25.27
C THR A 69 -3.52 -1.41 -26.34
N ASP A 70 -4.05 -1.36 -27.59
CA ASP A 70 -3.41 -0.58 -28.66
C ASP A 70 -3.47 0.93 -28.41
N ASP A 71 -4.61 1.44 -27.89
CA ASP A 71 -4.73 2.84 -27.49
C ASP A 71 -3.78 3.16 -26.34
N ALA A 72 -3.70 2.29 -25.34
CA ALA A 72 -2.79 2.44 -24.21
C ALA A 72 -1.33 2.49 -24.68
N ARG A 73 -0.93 1.55 -25.53
CA ARG A 73 0.42 1.52 -26.12
C ARG A 73 0.76 2.78 -26.89
N ALA A 74 -0.18 3.31 -27.68
CA ALA A 74 0.03 4.55 -28.42
C ALA A 74 0.18 5.75 -27.48
N GLN A 75 -0.60 5.80 -26.37
CA GLN A 75 -0.52 6.83 -25.34
C GLN A 75 0.82 6.77 -24.59
N PHE A 76 1.26 5.59 -24.13
CA PHE A 76 2.57 5.42 -23.50
C PHE A 76 3.73 5.76 -24.44
N ALA A 77 3.65 5.35 -25.71
CA ALA A 77 4.66 5.70 -26.70
C ALA A 77 4.71 7.21 -27.01
N ALA A 78 3.59 7.90 -26.91
CA ALA A 78 3.56 9.36 -27.01
C ALA A 78 4.24 10.01 -25.79
N LEU A 79 3.90 9.54 -24.59
CA LEU A 79 4.55 9.99 -23.34
C LEU A 79 6.07 9.80 -23.38
N LEU A 80 6.55 8.63 -23.84
CA LEU A 80 7.97 8.33 -23.91
C LEU A 80 8.73 9.19 -24.94
N ARG A 81 8.04 9.74 -25.95
CA ARG A 81 8.64 10.73 -26.87
C ARG A 81 8.82 12.11 -26.23
N ASP A 82 7.85 12.49 -25.37
CA ASP A 82 7.87 13.77 -24.68
C ASP A 82 8.74 13.71 -23.40
N HIS A 83 8.80 12.54 -22.77
CA HIS A 83 9.54 12.21 -21.54
C HIS A 83 10.37 10.92 -21.73
N PRO A 84 11.50 10.98 -22.42
CA PRO A 84 12.32 9.79 -22.76
C PRO A 84 12.87 9.05 -21.54
N GLU A 85 12.93 9.71 -20.38
CA GLU A 85 13.38 9.17 -19.11
C GLU A 85 12.26 8.51 -18.28
N SER A 86 11.01 8.58 -18.73
CA SER A 86 9.85 8.03 -17.98
C SER A 86 9.86 6.50 -18.02
N LEU A 87 10.31 5.90 -16.92
CA LEU A 87 10.37 4.45 -16.78
C LEU A 87 8.96 3.83 -16.74
N GLU A 88 8.00 4.52 -16.15
CA GLU A 88 6.58 4.14 -16.13
C GLU A 88 6.01 4.05 -17.55
N ALA A 89 6.34 5.03 -18.41
CA ALA A 89 5.92 5.02 -19.81
C ALA A 89 6.59 3.87 -20.58
N ALA A 90 7.88 3.60 -20.33
CA ALA A 90 8.62 2.51 -20.96
C ALA A 90 8.05 1.15 -20.59
N VAL A 91 7.77 0.92 -19.30
CA VAL A 91 7.08 -0.29 -18.81
C VAL A 91 5.68 -0.39 -19.41
N GLY A 92 4.93 0.71 -19.48
CA GLY A 92 3.61 0.77 -20.09
C GLY A 92 3.62 0.35 -21.57
N VAL A 93 4.61 0.81 -22.35
CA VAL A 93 4.82 0.38 -23.75
C VAL A 93 5.12 -1.12 -23.82
N ALA A 94 6.01 -1.62 -22.96
CA ALA A 94 6.39 -3.04 -22.95
C ALA A 94 5.22 -3.94 -22.62
N VAL A 95 4.47 -3.65 -21.55
CA VAL A 95 3.34 -4.47 -21.08
C VAL A 95 2.15 -4.40 -22.04
N SER A 96 1.84 -3.23 -22.60
CA SER A 96 0.74 -3.09 -23.56
C SER A 96 1.02 -3.71 -24.93
N ALA A 97 2.22 -4.19 -25.19
CA ALA A 97 2.58 -4.95 -26.39
C ALA A 97 2.25 -6.46 -26.30
N TRP A 98 1.73 -6.92 -25.16
CA TRP A 98 1.42 -8.34 -24.91
C TRP A 98 0.63 -8.99 -26.06
N PRO A 99 0.99 -10.26 -26.45
CA PRO A 99 2.15 -11.02 -25.96
C PRO A 99 3.46 -10.70 -26.73
N ASP A 100 3.39 -9.90 -27.81
CA ASP A 100 4.46 -9.75 -28.79
C ASP A 100 5.63 -8.88 -28.28
N GLY A 101 6.71 -9.53 -27.84
CA GLY A 101 7.96 -8.87 -27.45
C GLY A 101 7.89 -8.21 -26.07
N THR A 102 6.89 -8.47 -25.23
CA THR A 102 6.77 -7.94 -23.88
C THR A 102 7.95 -8.37 -23.01
N LEU A 103 8.24 -9.68 -22.94
CA LEU A 103 9.36 -10.18 -22.13
C LEU A 103 10.72 -9.66 -22.60
N GLU A 104 10.94 -9.57 -23.91
CA GLU A 104 12.18 -9.03 -24.46
C GLU A 104 12.41 -7.59 -24.01
N ARG A 105 11.38 -6.73 -24.16
CA ARG A 105 11.46 -5.32 -23.76
C ARG A 105 11.61 -5.14 -22.25
N LEU A 106 10.92 -5.95 -21.43
CA LEU A 106 11.07 -5.88 -19.98
C LEU A 106 12.47 -6.34 -19.54
N ARG A 107 13.07 -7.34 -20.19
CA ARG A 107 14.47 -7.75 -19.92
C ARG A 107 15.47 -6.68 -20.35
N GLU A 108 15.21 -5.94 -21.42
CA GLU A 108 16.03 -4.79 -21.82
C GLU A 108 15.94 -3.66 -20.77
N LEU A 109 14.75 -3.43 -20.23
CA LEU A 109 14.56 -2.46 -19.15
C LEU A 109 15.24 -2.93 -17.84
N GLU A 110 15.14 -4.19 -17.49
CA GLU A 110 15.87 -4.78 -16.35
C GLU A 110 17.39 -4.60 -16.50
N ALA A 111 17.95 -4.91 -17.67
CA ALA A 111 19.39 -4.76 -17.91
C ALA A 111 19.87 -3.30 -17.80
N SER A 112 19.00 -2.33 -18.08
CA SER A 112 19.30 -0.89 -17.97
C SER A 112 18.91 -0.27 -16.64
N HIS A 113 17.98 -0.88 -15.89
CA HIS A 113 17.46 -0.43 -14.61
C HIS A 113 17.37 -1.59 -13.60
N PRO A 114 18.51 -2.23 -13.26
CA PRO A 114 18.52 -3.43 -12.40
C PRO A 114 18.05 -3.17 -10.96
N ASP A 115 18.06 -1.90 -10.53
CA ASP A 115 17.64 -1.50 -9.19
C ASP A 115 16.19 -0.99 -9.15
N SER A 116 15.38 -1.27 -10.18
CA SER A 116 13.98 -0.80 -10.24
C SER A 116 12.98 -1.87 -9.86
N ALA A 117 12.33 -1.71 -8.72
CA ALA A 117 11.22 -2.58 -8.32
C ALA A 117 10.05 -2.55 -9.31
N LEU A 118 9.83 -1.43 -10.02
CA LEU A 118 8.79 -1.33 -11.04
C LEU A 118 9.06 -2.30 -12.21
N VAL A 119 10.29 -2.38 -12.66
CA VAL A 119 10.69 -3.25 -13.78
C VAL A 119 10.60 -4.72 -13.37
N HIS A 120 11.19 -5.10 -12.22
CA HIS A 120 11.15 -6.46 -11.70
C HIS A 120 9.71 -6.92 -11.41
N LEU A 121 8.85 -6.06 -10.86
CA LEU A 121 7.43 -6.36 -10.67
C LEU A 121 6.77 -6.76 -12.00
N HIS A 122 6.94 -5.95 -13.06
CA HIS A 122 6.27 -6.19 -14.33
C HIS A 122 6.89 -7.33 -15.14
N LEU A 123 8.20 -7.54 -15.05
CA LEU A 123 8.86 -8.70 -15.60
C LEU A 123 8.30 -9.99 -14.94
N GLY A 124 8.20 -10.01 -13.63
CA GLY A 124 7.60 -11.13 -12.90
C GLY A 124 6.12 -11.37 -13.28
N LEU A 125 5.32 -10.29 -13.43
CA LEU A 125 3.92 -10.40 -13.87
C LEU A 125 3.80 -10.96 -15.31
N ALA A 126 4.71 -10.57 -16.21
CA ALA A 126 4.73 -11.09 -17.58
C ALA A 126 5.21 -12.55 -17.63
N LEU A 127 6.24 -12.92 -16.86
CA LEU A 127 6.71 -14.29 -16.71
C LEU A 127 5.61 -15.21 -16.14
N TYR A 128 4.88 -14.73 -15.14
CA TYR A 128 3.75 -15.48 -14.58
C TYR A 128 2.63 -15.70 -15.61
N ALA A 129 2.31 -14.68 -16.41
CA ALA A 129 1.33 -14.79 -17.49
C ALA A 129 1.75 -15.82 -18.56
N GLU A 130 3.05 -15.98 -18.82
CA GLU A 130 3.63 -17.03 -19.69
C GLU A 130 3.72 -18.41 -19.00
N GLY A 131 3.36 -18.52 -17.71
CA GLY A 131 3.42 -19.76 -16.95
C GLY A 131 4.79 -20.07 -16.34
N GLN A 132 5.74 -19.14 -16.38
CA GLN A 132 7.09 -19.25 -15.82
C GLN A 132 7.09 -18.83 -14.34
N GLN A 133 6.43 -19.64 -13.48
CA GLN A 133 6.11 -19.25 -12.10
C GLN A 133 7.34 -19.08 -11.21
N ASP A 134 8.37 -19.94 -11.36
CA ASP A 134 9.58 -19.88 -10.53
C ASP A 134 10.42 -18.64 -10.85
N GLU A 135 10.54 -18.30 -12.14
CA GLU A 135 11.23 -17.10 -12.61
C GLU A 135 10.45 -15.84 -12.16
N ALA A 136 9.13 -15.83 -12.29
CA ALA A 136 8.28 -14.75 -11.82
C ALA A 136 8.47 -14.48 -10.32
N ALA A 137 8.50 -15.55 -9.50
CA ALA A 137 8.73 -15.43 -8.07
C ALA A 137 10.14 -14.93 -7.72
N ALA A 138 11.16 -15.21 -8.55
CA ALA A 138 12.49 -14.65 -8.39
C ALA A 138 12.50 -13.14 -8.64
N GLU A 139 11.86 -12.69 -9.73
CA GLU A 139 11.74 -11.27 -10.06
C GLU A 139 10.99 -10.48 -8.97
N TRP A 140 9.92 -11.04 -8.40
CA TRP A 140 9.18 -10.36 -7.34
C TRP A 140 10.00 -10.25 -6.04
N ARG A 141 10.86 -11.24 -5.72
CA ARG A 141 11.79 -11.11 -4.57
C ARG A 141 12.83 -10.04 -4.84
N GLU A 142 13.36 -9.99 -6.06
CA GLU A 142 14.30 -8.92 -6.46
C GLU A 142 13.64 -7.53 -6.33
N ALA A 143 12.38 -7.36 -6.80
CA ALA A 143 11.64 -6.11 -6.63
C ALA A 143 11.56 -5.65 -5.16
N VAL A 144 11.36 -6.60 -4.23
CA VAL A 144 11.31 -6.29 -2.78
C VAL A 144 12.69 -5.93 -2.24
N GLU A 145 13.77 -6.56 -2.76
CA GLU A 145 15.14 -6.35 -2.28
C GLU A 145 15.75 -5.04 -2.77
N VAL A 146 15.61 -4.74 -4.07
CA VAL A 146 16.29 -3.58 -4.69
C VAL A 146 15.68 -2.24 -4.30
N GLU A 147 14.36 -2.16 -4.14
CA GLU A 147 13.68 -0.91 -3.81
C GLU A 147 12.56 -1.12 -2.76
N PRO A 148 12.91 -1.58 -1.52
CA PRO A 148 11.93 -2.01 -0.52
C PRO A 148 10.98 -0.88 -0.03
N ASP A 149 11.34 0.38 -0.29
CA ASP A 149 10.54 1.56 0.09
C ASP A 149 9.75 2.11 -1.10
N SER A 150 9.18 1.22 -1.91
CA SER A 150 8.38 1.56 -3.09
C SER A 150 7.03 0.83 -3.11
N GLN A 151 6.08 1.39 -3.87
CA GLN A 151 4.78 0.74 -4.11
C GLN A 151 4.93 -0.57 -4.88
N SER A 152 5.85 -0.62 -5.84
CA SER A 152 6.11 -1.81 -6.64
C SER A 152 6.64 -2.94 -5.78
N ALA A 153 7.51 -2.66 -4.79
CA ALA A 153 7.96 -3.66 -3.82
C ALA A 153 6.81 -4.17 -2.93
N VAL A 154 5.95 -3.26 -2.44
CA VAL A 154 4.74 -3.67 -1.68
C VAL A 154 3.86 -4.57 -2.53
N ARG A 155 3.67 -4.24 -3.80
CA ARG A 155 2.87 -5.05 -4.72
C ARG A 155 3.52 -6.40 -5.05
N ALA A 156 4.84 -6.44 -5.22
CA ALA A 156 5.59 -7.69 -5.36
C ALA A 156 5.41 -8.59 -4.13
N GLY A 157 5.46 -8.02 -2.93
CA GLY A 157 5.12 -8.71 -1.69
C GLY A 157 3.68 -9.25 -1.66
N ASP A 158 2.71 -8.56 -2.29
CA ASP A 158 1.33 -9.04 -2.37
C ASP A 158 1.21 -10.32 -3.21
N VAL A 159 1.90 -10.38 -4.35
CA VAL A 159 1.84 -11.55 -5.23
C VAL A 159 2.66 -12.72 -4.70
N LEU A 160 3.69 -12.47 -3.89
CA LEU A 160 4.43 -13.50 -3.17
C LEU A 160 3.63 -14.11 -2.01
N HIS A 161 2.71 -13.35 -1.40
CA HIS A 161 1.88 -13.78 -0.27
C HIS A 161 0.36 -13.69 -0.58
N PRO A 162 -0.15 -14.48 -1.53
CA PRO A 162 -1.55 -14.42 -1.97
C PRO A 162 -2.55 -14.87 -0.89
N ASP A 163 -2.07 -15.51 0.15
CA ASP A 163 -2.82 -15.95 1.34
C ASP A 163 -3.01 -14.81 2.37
N MET A 164 -2.30 -13.69 2.21
CA MET A 164 -2.46 -12.51 3.04
C MET A 164 -3.32 -11.44 2.36
N ALA A 165 -3.70 -10.41 3.11
CA ALA A 165 -4.37 -9.26 2.56
C ALA A 165 -3.41 -8.41 1.71
N PRO A 166 -3.89 -7.79 0.61
CA PRO A 166 -3.05 -6.93 -0.22
C PRO A 166 -2.62 -5.65 0.52
N GLY A 167 -1.46 -5.13 0.15
CA GLY A 167 -0.84 -3.99 0.80
C GLY A 167 -0.30 -4.32 2.19
N LEU A 168 0.02 -3.28 2.94
CA LEU A 168 0.50 -3.37 4.33
C LEU A 168 -0.50 -2.69 5.27
N PRO A 169 -0.64 -3.17 6.52
CA PRO A 169 -1.49 -2.52 7.51
C PRO A 169 -0.93 -1.14 7.83
N SER A 170 -1.81 -0.13 7.84
CA SER A 170 -1.41 1.22 8.17
C SER A 170 -1.76 1.57 9.61
N PHE A 171 -0.91 2.38 10.23
CA PHE A 171 -1.25 2.99 11.51
C PHE A 171 -2.30 4.08 11.30
N PHE A 172 -3.39 3.97 12.01
CA PHE A 172 -4.46 4.97 12.03
C PHE A 172 -4.30 5.90 13.23
N THR A 173 -4.27 7.21 12.97
CA THR A 173 -4.12 8.22 14.02
C THR A 173 -5.30 9.17 14.11
N THR A 174 -5.55 9.69 15.31
CA THR A 174 -6.54 10.74 15.57
C THR A 174 -5.91 12.14 15.63
N LEU A 175 -4.60 12.23 15.44
CA LEU A 175 -3.88 13.50 15.43
C LEU A 175 -4.33 14.38 14.26
N GLU A 176 -4.40 15.67 14.50
CA GLU A 176 -4.76 16.64 13.48
C GLU A 176 -3.55 16.96 12.58
N PRO A 177 -3.72 16.93 11.25
CA PRO A 177 -2.65 17.28 10.33
C PRO A 177 -2.21 18.74 10.49
N PRO A 178 -0.96 19.08 10.12
CA PRO A 178 -0.47 20.44 10.12
C PRO A 178 -1.40 21.37 9.30
N PRO A 179 -1.60 22.61 9.74
CA PRO A 179 -2.43 23.58 9.00
C PRO A 179 -1.82 23.89 7.62
N GLY A 180 -2.68 24.21 6.66
CA GLY A 180 -2.27 24.68 5.34
C GLY A 180 -1.93 23.57 4.32
N LEU A 181 -2.13 22.29 4.66
CA LEU A 181 -1.93 21.17 3.71
C LEU A 181 -3.17 20.88 2.88
N THR A 182 -4.32 21.44 3.24
CA THR A 182 -5.58 21.24 2.51
C THR A 182 -5.51 21.83 1.10
N GLY A 183 -5.81 21.00 0.10
CA GLY A 183 -5.86 21.43 -1.30
C GLY A 183 -4.50 21.48 -2.00
N LYS A 184 -3.43 21.14 -1.32
CA LYS A 184 -2.12 20.92 -1.92
C LYS A 184 -2.06 19.58 -2.65
N SER A 185 -1.11 19.42 -3.58
CA SER A 185 -0.81 18.15 -4.24
C SER A 185 -0.38 17.08 -3.23
N PRO A 186 -0.49 15.79 -3.55
CA PRO A 186 -0.03 14.71 -2.67
C PRO A 186 1.45 14.86 -2.28
N GLN A 187 2.31 15.26 -3.21
CA GLN A 187 3.73 15.50 -2.93
C GLN A 187 3.93 16.69 -1.98
N GLU A 188 3.29 17.84 -2.25
CA GLU A 188 3.37 19.01 -1.37
C GLU A 188 2.82 18.72 0.04
N GLN A 189 1.82 17.82 0.15
CA GLN A 189 1.31 17.39 1.44
C GLN A 189 2.37 16.56 2.18
N LEU A 190 3.02 15.61 1.49
CA LEU A 190 4.08 14.78 2.08
C LEU A 190 5.26 15.65 2.54
N ASP A 191 5.71 16.59 1.70
CA ASP A 191 6.77 17.56 2.03
C ASP A 191 6.40 18.41 3.26
N GLY A 192 5.13 18.80 3.37
CA GLY A 192 4.61 19.54 4.51
C GLY A 192 4.59 18.72 5.81
N PHE A 193 4.26 17.43 5.75
CA PHE A 193 4.36 16.52 6.89
C PHE A 193 5.83 16.32 7.30
N GLU A 194 6.73 16.15 6.34
CA GLU A 194 8.17 16.01 6.60
C GLU A 194 8.75 17.26 7.29
N ALA A 195 8.45 18.44 6.73
CA ALA A 195 8.90 19.71 7.30
C ALA A 195 8.39 19.91 8.74
N ALA A 196 7.13 19.56 9.01
CA ALA A 196 6.56 19.59 10.34
C ALA A 196 7.26 18.59 11.29
N ALA A 197 7.58 17.39 10.81
CA ALA A 197 8.25 16.35 11.60
C ALA A 197 9.67 16.78 12.00
N ARG A 198 10.45 17.35 11.07
CA ARG A 198 11.82 17.82 11.34
C ARG A 198 11.90 18.91 12.42
N GLY A 199 10.87 19.75 12.51
CA GLY A 199 10.80 20.83 13.51
C GLY A 199 9.95 20.50 14.75
N GLY A 200 9.35 19.31 14.81
CA GLY A 200 8.29 18.97 15.77
C GLY A 200 8.65 17.85 16.73
N GLY A 201 7.65 17.43 17.50
CA GLY A 201 7.71 16.34 18.46
C GLY A 201 7.16 15.02 17.91
N ALA A 202 6.81 14.11 18.81
CA ALA A 202 6.32 12.79 18.47
C ALA A 202 5.03 12.81 17.59
N ASP A 203 4.13 13.78 17.80
CA ASP A 203 2.90 13.91 17.00
C ASP A 203 3.19 14.08 15.51
N GLN A 204 4.12 14.96 15.18
CA GLN A 204 4.50 15.27 13.81
C GLN A 204 5.18 14.08 13.14
N TRP A 205 6.02 13.34 13.85
CA TRP A 205 6.64 12.12 13.36
C TRP A 205 5.63 10.99 13.15
N ILE A 206 4.63 10.84 14.04
CA ILE A 206 3.53 9.89 13.85
C ILE A 206 2.73 10.24 12.58
N LEU A 207 2.38 11.52 12.40
CA LEU A 207 1.64 11.98 11.22
C LEU A 207 2.43 11.77 9.93
N TYR A 208 3.73 12.07 9.94
CA TYR A 208 4.60 11.86 8.78
C TYR A 208 4.73 10.37 8.45
N GLY A 209 4.94 9.50 9.44
CA GLY A 209 4.97 8.05 9.25
C GLY A 209 3.65 7.50 8.68
N ALA A 210 2.51 7.99 9.17
CA ALA A 210 1.21 7.61 8.63
C ALA A 210 1.02 8.10 7.18
N ALA A 211 1.53 9.28 6.81
CA ALA A 211 1.53 9.78 5.44
C ALA A 211 2.40 8.92 4.52
N LEU A 212 3.61 8.55 4.96
CA LEU A 212 4.53 7.67 4.23
C LEU A 212 3.93 6.29 3.96
N GLN A 213 3.28 5.66 4.95
CA GLN A 213 2.58 4.38 4.73
C GLN A 213 1.53 4.48 3.61
N ARG A 214 0.82 5.60 3.53
CA ARG A 214 -0.25 5.79 2.52
C ARG A 214 0.27 5.95 1.09
N VAL A 215 1.50 6.41 0.95
CA VAL A 215 2.13 6.57 -0.36
C VAL A 215 3.06 5.39 -0.70
N GLY A 216 2.97 4.29 0.05
CA GLY A 216 3.72 3.08 -0.23
C GLY A 216 5.21 3.17 0.11
N LYS A 217 5.57 3.92 1.16
CA LYS A 217 6.94 4.04 1.67
C LYS A 217 7.06 3.43 3.08
N PRO A 218 7.01 2.08 3.18
CA PRO A 218 6.94 1.40 4.47
C PRO A 218 8.21 1.51 5.30
N ILE A 219 9.38 1.54 4.67
CA ILE A 219 10.67 1.62 5.38
C ILE A 219 10.84 3.03 5.98
N SER A 220 10.59 4.06 5.18
CA SER A 220 10.59 5.45 5.66
C SER A 220 9.55 5.69 6.75
N ALA A 221 8.35 5.08 6.63
CA ALA A 221 7.31 5.16 7.65
C ALA A 221 7.75 4.52 8.96
N ARG A 222 8.39 3.34 8.91
CA ARG A 222 8.98 2.67 10.07
C ARG A 222 9.98 3.58 10.79
N ALA A 223 10.91 4.19 10.03
CA ALA A 223 11.89 5.13 10.58
C ALA A 223 11.23 6.34 11.27
N ALA A 224 10.17 6.88 10.67
CA ALA A 224 9.42 7.99 11.26
C ALA A 224 8.70 7.59 12.57
N PHE A 225 8.09 6.40 12.63
CA PHE A 225 7.48 5.89 13.85
C PHE A 225 8.50 5.56 14.95
N ASP A 226 9.65 5.01 14.58
CA ASP A 226 10.75 4.79 15.53
C ASP A 226 11.24 6.11 16.11
N ARG A 227 11.35 7.15 15.27
CA ARG A 227 11.71 8.49 15.74
C ARG A 227 10.67 9.07 16.71
N ALA A 228 9.38 8.89 16.44
CA ALA A 228 8.32 9.29 17.37
C ALA A 228 8.43 8.55 18.72
N LEU A 229 8.74 7.26 18.68
CA LEU A 229 8.94 6.44 19.89
C LEU A 229 10.18 6.85 20.68
N GLU A 230 11.28 7.20 20.01
CA GLU A 230 12.50 7.75 20.68
C GLU A 230 12.20 9.06 21.42
N ILE A 231 11.41 9.95 20.81
CA ILE A 231 11.04 11.24 21.42
C ILE A 231 10.08 11.04 22.61
N ALA A 232 9.18 10.08 22.51
CA ALA A 232 8.14 9.85 23.52
C ALA A 232 7.98 8.34 23.83
N PRO A 233 8.96 7.73 24.53
CA PRO A 233 9.01 6.28 24.72
C PRO A 233 7.85 5.71 25.54
N ASP A 234 7.19 6.53 26.35
CA ASP A 234 6.07 6.09 27.18
C ASP A 234 4.70 6.30 26.52
N ARG A 235 4.64 6.99 25.38
CA ARG A 235 3.39 7.26 24.67
C ARG A 235 2.87 6.00 24.00
N LEU A 236 1.62 5.67 24.30
CA LEU A 236 0.99 4.45 23.80
C LEU A 236 0.79 4.47 22.27
N ASP A 237 0.40 5.60 21.71
CA ASP A 237 0.22 5.74 20.25
C ASP A 237 1.55 5.62 19.49
N ALA A 238 2.65 6.15 20.01
CA ALA A 238 3.99 5.98 19.43
C ALA A 238 4.43 4.50 19.48
N LYS A 239 4.17 3.80 20.60
CA LYS A 239 4.43 2.36 20.73
C LYS A 239 3.63 1.53 19.72
N VAL A 240 2.35 1.86 19.55
CA VAL A 240 1.46 1.16 18.58
C VAL A 240 1.88 1.46 17.15
N ALA A 241 2.19 2.72 16.83
CA ALA A 241 2.66 3.12 15.51
C ALA A 241 3.95 2.37 15.11
N ALA A 242 4.94 2.35 16.02
CA ALA A 242 6.18 1.61 15.82
C ALA A 242 5.95 0.10 15.70
N ALA A 243 4.97 -0.48 16.41
CA ALA A 243 4.63 -1.89 16.28
C ALA A 243 3.98 -2.20 14.92
N VAL A 244 2.99 -1.39 14.50
CA VAL A 244 2.32 -1.54 13.20
C VAL A 244 3.30 -1.35 12.03
N GLY A 245 4.18 -0.36 12.11
CA GLY A 245 5.21 -0.09 11.09
C GLY A 245 6.23 -1.22 10.90
N ARG A 246 6.25 -2.22 11.80
CA ARG A 246 7.10 -3.41 11.68
C ARG A 246 6.40 -4.62 11.07
N PHE A 247 5.18 -4.46 10.63
CA PHE A 247 4.52 -5.56 9.93
C PHE A 247 5.26 -5.85 8.62
N ASP A 248 5.61 -7.10 8.46
CA ASP A 248 6.27 -7.64 7.30
C ASP A 248 5.53 -8.93 6.92
N LYS A 249 5.33 -9.19 5.62
CA LYS A 249 4.62 -10.39 5.17
C LYS A 249 5.48 -11.64 5.30
N ASP A 250 6.80 -11.50 5.21
CA ASP A 250 7.74 -12.60 5.45
C ASP A 250 7.89 -12.91 6.95
N ASP A 251 7.76 -11.88 7.81
CA ASP A 251 7.81 -12.03 9.27
C ASP A 251 6.73 -11.19 9.99
N PRO A 252 5.46 -11.59 9.95
CA PRO A 252 4.40 -10.89 10.68
C PRO A 252 4.65 -10.86 12.20
N SER A 253 5.44 -11.81 12.72
CA SER A 253 5.73 -11.92 14.15
C SER A 253 6.45 -10.70 14.70
N ALA A 254 7.20 -9.97 13.87
CA ALA A 254 7.89 -8.73 14.22
C ALA A 254 6.92 -7.65 14.76
N ALA A 255 5.72 -7.52 14.18
CA ALA A 255 4.69 -6.61 14.65
C ALA A 255 3.94 -7.16 15.86
N PHE A 256 3.55 -8.45 15.81
CA PHE A 256 2.77 -9.08 16.89
C PHE A 256 3.52 -9.18 18.21
N SER A 257 4.84 -9.45 18.19
CA SER A 257 5.69 -9.51 19.38
C SER A 257 5.73 -8.18 20.14
N ARG A 258 5.49 -7.06 19.48
CA ARG A 258 5.41 -5.72 20.06
C ARG A 258 3.99 -5.33 20.48
N LEU A 259 3.01 -5.61 19.63
CA LEU A 259 1.64 -5.19 19.87
C LEU A 259 0.92 -6.08 20.89
N GLY A 260 1.25 -7.38 20.95
CA GLY A 260 0.69 -8.33 21.90
C GLY A 260 0.87 -7.95 23.37
N PRO A 261 2.11 -7.62 23.82
CA PRO A 261 2.33 -7.07 25.17
C PRO A 261 1.52 -5.80 25.44
N LEU A 262 1.47 -4.85 24.51
CA LEU A 262 0.68 -3.62 24.67
C LEU A 262 -0.81 -3.93 24.88
N ALA A 263 -1.34 -4.95 24.20
CA ALA A 263 -2.73 -5.38 24.37
C ALA A 263 -3.00 -6.06 25.72
N ARG A 264 -2.02 -6.69 26.33
CA ARG A 264 -2.12 -7.25 27.70
C ARG A 264 -2.05 -6.16 28.75
N ASP A 265 -1.11 -5.21 28.58
CA ASP A 265 -0.88 -4.14 29.54
C ASP A 265 -1.96 -3.04 29.46
N ASN A 266 -2.66 -2.93 28.33
CA ASN A 266 -3.71 -1.94 28.08
C ASN A 266 -4.99 -2.63 27.56
N PRO A 267 -5.64 -3.49 28.37
CA PRO A 267 -6.75 -4.33 27.92
C PRO A 267 -7.97 -3.55 27.40
N ASP A 268 -8.19 -2.34 27.92
CA ASP A 268 -9.31 -1.48 27.59
C ASP A 268 -8.95 -0.36 26.59
N SER A 269 -7.78 -0.43 25.97
CA SER A 269 -7.37 0.56 24.95
C SER A 269 -7.98 0.24 23.58
N ALA A 270 -8.95 1.06 23.14
CA ALA A 270 -9.51 0.96 21.80
C ALA A 270 -8.44 1.10 20.71
N LEU A 271 -7.44 1.98 20.90
CA LEU A 271 -6.30 2.15 19.99
C LEU A 271 -5.55 0.83 19.77
N VAL A 272 -5.15 0.17 20.86
CA VAL A 272 -4.36 -1.07 20.79
C VAL A 272 -5.18 -2.21 20.20
N ARG A 273 -6.43 -2.39 20.70
CA ARG A 273 -7.34 -3.45 20.25
C ARG A 273 -7.70 -3.32 18.78
N PHE A 274 -7.95 -2.09 18.32
CA PHE A 274 -8.23 -1.79 16.92
C PHE A 274 -7.06 -2.22 16.01
N HIS A 275 -5.83 -1.75 16.31
CA HIS A 275 -4.68 -2.06 15.48
C HIS A 275 -4.29 -3.55 15.53
N LEU A 276 -4.45 -4.21 16.67
CA LEU A 276 -4.26 -5.67 16.76
C LEU A 276 -5.29 -6.41 15.88
N GLY A 277 -6.55 -6.00 15.92
CA GLY A 277 -7.59 -6.55 15.05
C GLY A 277 -7.28 -6.32 13.57
N VAL A 278 -6.78 -5.14 13.21
CA VAL A 278 -6.35 -4.84 11.84
C VAL A 278 -5.20 -5.76 11.40
N LEU A 279 -4.13 -5.91 12.20
CA LEU A 279 -3.02 -6.81 11.85
C LEU A 279 -3.48 -8.26 11.66
N LEU A 280 -4.38 -8.75 12.51
CA LEU A 280 -4.95 -10.09 12.38
C LEU A 280 -5.75 -10.27 11.08
N LEU A 281 -6.45 -9.22 10.61
CA LEU A 281 -7.11 -9.26 9.30
C LEU A 281 -6.10 -9.40 8.15
N TRP A 282 -4.91 -8.78 8.25
CA TRP A 282 -3.88 -8.90 7.21
C TRP A 282 -3.35 -10.33 7.04
N ILE A 283 -3.22 -11.09 8.13
CA ILE A 283 -2.87 -12.52 8.10
C ILE A 283 -4.09 -13.44 7.97
N ARG A 284 -5.29 -12.87 7.69
CA ARG A 284 -6.58 -13.56 7.55
C ARG A 284 -7.04 -14.36 8.76
N ASP A 285 -6.54 -14.05 9.92
CA ASP A 285 -7.12 -14.55 11.18
C ASP A 285 -8.38 -13.74 11.54
N VAL A 286 -9.45 -14.01 10.80
CA VAL A 286 -10.72 -13.29 10.93
C VAL A 286 -11.38 -13.52 12.29
N GLN A 287 -11.20 -14.70 12.89
CA GLN A 287 -11.81 -15.03 14.19
C GLN A 287 -11.20 -14.17 15.31
N ASP A 288 -9.88 -14.16 15.43
CA ASP A 288 -9.18 -13.38 16.43
C ASP A 288 -9.26 -11.89 16.15
N ALA A 289 -9.24 -11.48 14.87
CA ALA A 289 -9.48 -10.09 14.47
C ALA A 289 -10.85 -9.59 14.97
N ARG A 290 -11.92 -10.37 14.74
CA ARG A 290 -13.28 -10.04 15.23
C ARG A 290 -13.28 -9.86 16.75
N ALA A 291 -12.67 -10.78 17.50
CA ALA A 291 -12.61 -10.69 18.96
C ALA A 291 -11.89 -9.42 19.45
N GLN A 292 -10.82 -8.97 18.77
CA GLN A 292 -10.14 -7.71 19.11
C GLN A 292 -10.96 -6.47 18.73
N LEU A 293 -11.57 -6.49 17.54
CA LEU A 293 -12.44 -5.39 17.07
C LEU A 293 -13.68 -5.23 17.95
N GLU A 294 -14.31 -6.31 18.44
CA GLU A 294 -15.42 -6.26 19.39
C GLU A 294 -15.01 -5.57 20.70
N LYS A 295 -13.83 -5.90 21.24
CA LYS A 295 -13.28 -5.22 22.42
C LYS A 295 -13.05 -3.73 22.15
N ALA A 296 -12.47 -3.37 21.01
CA ALA A 296 -12.29 -1.98 20.62
C ALA A 296 -13.63 -1.23 20.47
N ALA A 297 -14.64 -1.89 19.88
CA ALA A 297 -15.97 -1.33 19.66
C ALA A 297 -16.74 -1.10 20.96
N ALA A 298 -16.50 -1.91 21.99
CA ALA A 298 -17.15 -1.84 23.31
C ALA A 298 -16.52 -0.78 24.25
N THR A 299 -15.35 -0.25 23.92
CA THR A 299 -14.59 0.69 24.77
C THR A 299 -15.36 2.00 24.99
N MET A 300 -15.38 2.46 26.23
CA MET A 300 -15.98 3.74 26.63
C MET A 300 -14.92 4.66 27.25
N PRO A 301 -14.95 5.99 26.99
CA PRO A 301 -15.87 6.68 26.08
C PRO A 301 -15.65 6.29 24.62
N VAL A 302 -16.68 6.47 23.78
CA VAL A 302 -16.62 6.13 22.36
C VAL A 302 -15.56 6.98 21.66
N SER A 303 -14.52 6.33 21.18
CA SER A 303 -13.42 6.95 20.42
C SER A 303 -13.62 6.77 18.91
N LEU A 304 -12.74 7.40 18.11
CA LEU A 304 -12.69 7.15 16.66
C LEU A 304 -12.38 5.66 16.39
N TYR A 305 -11.43 5.07 17.12
CA TYR A 305 -11.10 3.63 17.00
C TYR A 305 -12.28 2.71 17.29
N SER A 306 -13.12 3.05 18.30
CA SER A 306 -14.34 2.29 18.61
C SER A 306 -15.35 2.36 17.46
N ARG A 307 -15.48 3.51 16.80
CA ARG A 307 -16.37 3.68 15.63
C ARG A 307 -15.87 2.92 14.40
N GLU A 308 -14.57 3.02 14.13
CA GLU A 308 -13.96 2.30 13.00
C GLU A 308 -14.01 0.77 13.21
N ALA A 309 -13.80 0.30 14.44
CA ALA A 309 -13.97 -1.12 14.78
C ALA A 309 -15.40 -1.61 14.49
N LYS A 310 -16.44 -0.84 14.85
CA LYS A 310 -17.84 -1.16 14.52
C LYS A 310 -18.08 -1.20 13.01
N SER A 311 -17.49 -0.26 12.27
CA SER A 311 -17.58 -0.23 10.81
C SER A 311 -16.94 -1.47 10.16
N LEU A 312 -15.76 -1.90 10.63
CA LEU A 312 -15.10 -3.11 10.16
C LEU A 312 -15.91 -4.37 10.49
N LEU A 313 -16.43 -4.49 11.71
CA LEU A 313 -17.26 -5.62 12.11
C LEU A 313 -18.50 -5.76 11.22
N SER A 314 -19.21 -4.66 10.95
CA SER A 314 -20.38 -4.67 10.07
C SER A 314 -20.05 -5.14 8.64
N ARG A 315 -18.87 -4.82 8.14
CA ARG A 315 -18.42 -5.30 6.83
C ARG A 315 -18.07 -6.78 6.83
N LEU A 316 -17.42 -7.26 7.90
CA LEU A 316 -17.10 -8.68 8.06
C LEU A 316 -18.37 -9.55 8.16
N GLU A 317 -19.48 -9.03 8.71
CA GLU A 317 -20.79 -9.70 8.72
C GLU A 317 -21.40 -9.84 7.33
N GLY A 318 -21.26 -8.80 6.49
CA GLY A 318 -21.81 -8.78 5.13
C GLY A 318 -21.10 -9.71 4.12
N ILE A 319 -19.98 -10.32 4.50
CA ILE A 319 -19.20 -11.21 3.63
C ILE A 319 -19.41 -12.67 4.01
N GLY A 320 -19.88 -12.93 5.22
CA GLY A 320 -20.17 -14.28 5.73
C GLY A 320 -21.56 -14.82 5.37
N THR A 321 -22.34 -14.07 4.57
CA THR A 321 -23.63 -14.47 4.00
C THR A 321 -23.54 -14.59 2.50
#